data_588cd74c47b7440658101938f30aa9d3
#
_entry.id   588cd74c47b7440658101938f30aa9d3
#
_cell.length_a   1.000
_cell.length_b   1.000
_cell.length_c   1.000
_cell.angle_alpha   90.00
_cell.angle_beta   90.00
_cell.angle_gamma   90.00
#
_symmetry.space_group_name_H-M   'P 1'
#
loop_
_entity.id
_entity.type
_entity.pdbx_description
1 polymer ?
#
loop_
_entity_poly.entity_id
_entity_poly.type
_entity_poly.pdbx_seq_one_letter_code
_entity_poly.pdbx_strand_id
1 'polypeptide(L)'
;MSRLFAVIRSRGPSWDASSPLEGQRDWRAHAEFMDGLEVAGFALLVGPLEGTQDALLVVRATDEAEVRSRLREDPWREDMLRTTP
;
A
#
# COMPACT_ATOMS: atom_id res chain seq x y z
N MET A 1 -17.80 2.43 14.24
CA MET A 1 -16.67 3.17 14.83
C MET A 1 -15.41 2.83 14.04
N SER A 2 -14.66 3.84 13.64
CA SER A 2 -13.41 3.59 12.91
C SER A 2 -12.26 3.37 13.88
N ARG A 3 -11.29 2.56 13.42
CA ARG A 3 -10.07 2.24 14.16
C ARG A 3 -8.87 2.55 13.28
N LEU A 4 -7.71 2.66 13.91
CA LEU A 4 -6.46 2.85 13.19
C LEU A 4 -5.76 1.51 13.04
N PHE A 5 -5.22 1.29 11.85
CA PHE A 5 -4.42 0.09 11.55
C PHE A 5 -3.08 0.52 10.98
N ALA A 6 -2.01 -0.09 11.48
CA ALA A 6 -0.71 0.01 10.87
C ALA A 6 -0.57 -1.14 9.88
N VAL A 7 -0.29 -0.81 8.63
CA VAL A 7 -0.22 -1.79 7.53
C VAL A 7 1.18 -1.75 6.95
N ILE A 8 1.81 -2.90 6.82
CA ILE A 8 3.13 -3.02 6.20
C ILE A 8 2.93 -3.55 4.78
N ARG A 9 3.51 -2.84 3.80
CA ARG A 9 3.53 -3.28 2.42
C ARG A 9 4.96 -3.67 2.05
N SER A 10 5.14 -4.93 1.65
CA SER A 10 6.45 -5.51 1.34
C SER A 10 6.52 -5.93 -0.12
N ARG A 11 7.70 -5.83 -0.71
CA ARG A 11 7.91 -6.20 -2.11
C ARG A 11 7.62 -7.68 -2.33
N GLY A 12 6.80 -7.97 -3.33
CA GLY A 12 6.47 -9.33 -3.72
C GLY A 12 7.42 -9.88 -4.78
N PRO A 13 7.20 -11.12 -5.22
CA PRO A 13 8.12 -11.80 -6.15
C PRO A 13 8.20 -11.15 -7.54
N SER A 14 7.20 -10.39 -7.95
CA SER A 14 7.20 -9.72 -9.27
C SER A 14 7.82 -8.34 -9.23
N TRP A 15 8.29 -7.88 -8.08
CA TRP A 15 9.00 -6.61 -7.99
C TRP A 15 10.32 -6.70 -8.75
N ASP A 16 10.58 -5.72 -9.63
CA ASP A 16 11.82 -5.67 -10.39
C ASP A 16 12.89 -4.92 -9.58
N ALA A 17 13.76 -5.69 -8.93
CA ALA A 17 14.81 -5.13 -8.08
C ALA A 17 15.86 -4.33 -8.85
N SER A 18 15.91 -4.45 -10.18
CA SER A 18 16.85 -3.71 -11.02
C SER A 18 16.32 -2.34 -11.44
N SER A 19 15.07 -2.02 -11.13
CA SER A 19 14.43 -0.78 -11.51
C SER A 19 14.02 0.03 -10.29
N PRO A 20 14.02 1.38 -10.38
CA PRO A 20 13.52 2.20 -9.29
C PRO A 20 12.00 2.05 -9.14
N LEU A 21 11.46 2.65 -8.08
CA LEU A 21 10.03 2.62 -7.79
C LEU A 21 9.19 3.04 -9.00
N GLU A 22 9.54 4.17 -9.61
CA GLU A 22 8.80 4.74 -10.72
C GLU A 22 8.95 3.95 -12.02
N GLY A 23 9.90 3.02 -12.06
CA GLY A 23 10.12 2.14 -13.20
C GLY A 23 9.37 0.83 -13.10
N GLN A 24 8.66 0.59 -11.99
CA GLN A 24 7.90 -0.63 -11.83
C GLN A 24 6.65 -0.64 -12.72
N ARG A 25 6.21 -1.85 -13.07
CA ARG A 25 4.98 -2.05 -13.84
C ARG A 25 3.80 -1.38 -13.12
N ASP A 26 2.97 -0.67 -13.89
CA ASP A 26 1.75 -0.03 -13.38
C ASP A 26 2.00 1.03 -12.29
N TRP A 27 3.18 1.63 -12.27
CA TRP A 27 3.52 2.65 -11.27
C TRP A 27 2.50 3.78 -11.23
N ARG A 28 2.14 4.35 -12.39
CA ARG A 28 1.22 5.49 -12.41
C ARG A 28 -0.14 5.11 -11.83
N ALA A 29 -0.66 3.95 -12.22
CA ALA A 29 -1.95 3.50 -11.73
C ALA A 29 -1.93 3.25 -10.24
N HIS A 30 -0.82 2.68 -9.73
CA HIS A 30 -0.62 2.49 -8.29
C HIS A 30 -0.58 3.84 -7.56
N ALA A 31 0.19 4.80 -8.08
CA ALA A 31 0.31 6.12 -7.46
C ALA A 31 -1.04 6.84 -7.39
N GLU A 32 -1.83 6.78 -8.47
CA GLU A 32 -3.17 7.36 -8.50
C GLU A 32 -4.09 6.69 -7.48
N PHE A 33 -4.01 5.36 -7.36
CA PHE A 33 -4.78 4.63 -6.37
C PHE A 33 -4.43 5.11 -4.95
N MET A 34 -3.14 5.22 -4.62
CA MET A 34 -2.69 5.65 -3.30
C MET A 34 -3.12 7.09 -3.00
N ASP A 35 -3.00 7.98 -3.99
CA ASP A 35 -3.47 9.35 -3.83
C ASP A 35 -4.98 9.39 -3.53
N GLY A 36 -5.74 8.54 -4.19
CA GLY A 36 -7.18 8.42 -3.94
C GLY A 36 -7.50 7.98 -2.52
N LEU A 37 -6.71 7.07 -1.96
CA LEU A 37 -6.89 6.64 -0.57
C LEU A 37 -6.65 7.78 0.42
N GLU A 38 -5.67 8.63 0.13
CA GLU A 38 -5.39 9.80 0.99
C GLU A 38 -6.51 10.83 0.89
N VAL A 39 -6.95 11.13 -0.33
CA VAL A 39 -8.05 12.09 -0.55
C VAL A 39 -9.34 11.62 0.12
N ALA A 40 -9.61 10.32 0.11
CA ALA A 40 -10.79 9.75 0.74
C ALA A 40 -10.69 9.70 2.27
N GLY A 41 -9.53 10.01 2.85
CA GLY A 41 -9.31 9.95 4.29
C GLY A 41 -9.11 8.54 4.82
N PHE A 42 -8.96 7.55 3.96
CA PHE A 42 -8.66 6.19 4.37
C PHE A 42 -7.20 6.06 4.81
N ALA A 43 -6.26 6.52 3.99
CA ALA A 43 -4.84 6.52 4.34
C ALA A 43 -4.48 7.86 4.97
N LEU A 44 -4.03 7.82 6.21
CA LEU A 44 -3.67 9.01 6.99
C LEU A 44 -2.18 9.31 6.91
N LEU A 45 -1.36 8.27 6.76
CA LEU A 45 0.09 8.40 6.69
C LEU A 45 0.61 7.28 5.80
N VAL A 46 1.50 7.61 4.88
CA VAL A 46 2.14 6.65 3.99
C VAL A 46 3.60 7.03 3.85
N GLY A 47 4.50 6.08 4.02
CA GLY A 47 5.92 6.36 3.85
C GLY A 47 6.79 5.12 3.95
N PRO A 48 8.05 5.23 3.50
CA PRO A 48 8.99 4.12 3.63
C PRO A 48 9.41 3.95 5.09
N LEU A 49 9.65 2.70 5.48
CA LEU A 49 10.20 2.39 6.80
C LEU A 49 11.72 2.41 6.74
N GLU A 50 12.31 3.28 7.54
CA GLU A 50 13.76 3.43 7.60
C GLU A 50 14.45 2.09 7.89
N GLY A 51 15.50 1.81 7.14
CA GLY A 51 16.28 0.59 7.31
C GLY A 51 15.67 -0.65 6.67
N THR A 52 14.55 -0.51 5.95
CA THR A 52 13.87 -1.63 5.28
C THR A 52 13.53 -1.26 3.84
N GLN A 53 13.03 -2.24 3.10
CA GLN A 53 12.46 -2.03 1.76
C GLN A 53 10.92 -1.98 1.82
N ASP A 54 10.37 -1.88 3.02
CA ASP A 54 8.94 -1.90 3.23
C ASP A 54 8.37 -0.48 3.32
N ALA A 55 7.07 -0.37 3.18
CA ALA A 55 6.33 0.86 3.39
C ALA A 55 5.33 0.68 4.51
N LEU A 56 5.14 1.74 5.30
CA LEU A 56 4.13 1.79 6.34
C LEU A 56 2.95 2.62 5.85
N LEU A 57 1.75 2.11 6.07
CA LEU A 57 0.52 2.87 5.94
C LEU A 57 -0.17 2.89 7.30
N VAL A 58 -0.67 4.05 7.70
CA VAL A 58 -1.61 4.15 8.81
C VAL A 58 -2.96 4.47 8.18
N VAL A 59 -3.92 3.58 8.39
CA VAL A 59 -5.22 3.70 7.73
C VAL A 59 -6.34 3.69 8.78
N ARG A 60 -7.47 4.26 8.39
CA ARG A 60 -8.67 4.28 9.22
C ARG A 60 -9.73 3.38 8.59
N ALA A 61 -10.20 2.40 9.35
CA ALA A 61 -11.18 1.43 8.86
C ALA A 61 -12.00 0.90 10.03
N THR A 62 -13.12 0.26 9.74
CA THR A 62 -13.97 -0.35 10.78
C THR A 62 -13.36 -1.64 11.30
N ASP A 63 -12.69 -2.40 10.43
CA ASP A 63 -12.06 -3.67 10.78
C ASP A 63 -10.97 -4.04 9.77
N GLU A 64 -10.27 -5.14 10.04
CA GLU A 64 -9.20 -5.65 9.18
C GLU A 64 -9.72 -6.03 7.79
N ALA A 65 -10.93 -6.57 7.72
CA ALA A 65 -11.51 -6.98 6.44
C ALA A 65 -11.68 -5.79 5.50
N GLU A 66 -12.08 -4.64 6.03
CA GLU A 66 -12.18 -3.42 5.24
C GLU A 66 -10.80 -2.97 4.74
N VAL A 67 -9.78 -3.05 5.59
CA VAL A 67 -8.39 -2.71 5.20
C VAL A 67 -7.97 -3.56 4.00
N ARG A 68 -8.15 -4.88 4.10
CA ARG A 68 -7.77 -5.81 3.03
C ARG A 68 -8.59 -5.56 1.76
N SER A 69 -9.88 -5.34 1.90
CA SER A 69 -10.77 -5.08 0.77
C SER A 69 -10.36 -3.83 0.00
N ARG A 70 -10.06 -2.74 0.72
CA ARG A 70 -9.66 -1.48 0.10
C ARG A 70 -8.31 -1.61 -0.60
N LEU A 71 -7.32 -2.22 0.03
CA LEU A 71 -5.98 -2.36 -0.53
C LEU A 71 -5.93 -3.37 -1.67
N ARG A 72 -6.87 -4.32 -1.72
CA ARG A 72 -6.96 -5.28 -2.81
C ARG A 72 -7.28 -4.62 -4.16
N GLU A 73 -7.81 -3.42 -4.16
CA GLU A 73 -8.11 -2.68 -5.38
C GLU A 73 -6.87 -2.00 -5.99
N ASP A 74 -5.73 -2.02 -5.30
CA ASP A 74 -4.48 -1.52 -5.83
C ASP A 74 -4.11 -2.32 -7.09
N PRO A 75 -3.75 -1.64 -8.21
CA PRO A 75 -3.23 -2.35 -9.39
C PRO A 75 -2.00 -3.20 -9.09
N TRP A 76 -1.22 -2.81 -8.09
CA TRP A 76 -0.13 -3.66 -7.57
C TRP A 76 -0.71 -4.69 -6.63
N ARG A 77 -0.92 -5.90 -7.16
CA ARG A 77 -1.47 -7.03 -6.42
C ARG A 77 -0.40 -7.64 -5.51
N GLU A 78 -0.74 -8.74 -4.83
CA GLU A 78 0.16 -9.41 -3.88
C GLU A 78 1.49 -9.84 -4.49
N ASP A 79 1.54 -10.07 -5.81
CA ASP A 79 2.78 -10.41 -6.50
C ASP A 79 3.76 -9.23 -6.55
N MET A 80 3.26 -8.01 -6.49
CA MET A 80 4.07 -6.79 -6.46
C MET A 80 4.27 -6.26 -5.05
N LEU A 81 3.20 -6.18 -4.27
CA LEU A 81 3.24 -5.72 -2.87
C LEU A 81 2.36 -6.61 -2.00
N ARG A 82 2.97 -7.22 -1.01
CA ARG A 82 2.25 -7.96 0.02
C ARG A 82 1.72 -7.01 1.08
N THR A 83 0.55 -7.30 1.61
CA THR A 83 -0.09 -6.49 2.62
C THR A 83 -0.17 -7.26 3.93
N THR A 84 0.37 -6.67 5.00
CA THR A 84 0.32 -7.24 6.35
C THR A 84 -0.27 -6.19 7.28
N PRO A 85 -1.55 -6.30 7.60
CA PRO A 85 -2.21 -5.38 8.54
C PRO A 85 -1.73 -5.54 9.95
#